data_caef31aca22ab24ca11e54b9632fe0f8
#
_entry.id   caef31aca22ab24ca11e54b9632fe0f8
#
_cell.length_a   1.000
_cell.length_b   1.000
_cell.length_c   1.000
_cell.angle_alpha   90.00
_cell.angle_beta   90.00
_cell.angle_gamma   90.00
#
_symmetry.space_group_name_H-M   'P 1'
#
loop_
_entity.id
_entity.type
_entity.pdbx_description
1 polymer ?
#
loop_
_entity_poly.entity_id
_entity_poly.type
_entity_poly.pdbx_seq_one_letter_code
_entity_poly.pdbx_strand_id
1 'polypeptide(L)'
;MTAGVPGLAALAADPSPDLVRDLLHGVIDPELGIDIVELGLLREATVTDGVARIRFTVTTPACPLSSYIEDEIHACLAQAPGLRHVLVECEMEPLWSPEDMSEAARTALGWKD
;
A
#
# COMPACT_ATOMS: atom_id res chain seq x y z
N MET A 1 24.77 -12.81 -23.48
CA MET A 1 24.14 -12.63 -23.15
C MET A 1 23.59 -12.30 -22.68
N THR A 2 23.66 -12.51 -22.72
CA THR A 2 22.94 -12.37 -22.44
C THR A 2 22.96 -11.67 -21.64
N ALA A 3 23.88 -11.29 -21.58
CA ALA A 3 23.92 -10.50 -20.47
C ALA A 3 22.70 -9.74 -20.27
N GLY A 4 22.12 -9.32 -21.28
CA GLY A 4 20.85 -8.72 -21.18
C GLY A 4 19.81 -9.62 -20.55
N VAL A 5 20.06 -10.90 -20.63
CA VAL A 5 19.08 -11.86 -20.12
C VAL A 5 18.81 -11.72 -18.63
N PRO A 6 19.82 -11.55 -17.77
CA PRO A 6 19.53 -11.32 -16.36
C PRO A 6 18.69 -10.07 -16.16
N GLY A 7 18.97 -9.02 -16.90
CA GLY A 7 18.18 -7.82 -16.79
C GLY A 7 16.75 -8.03 -17.24
N LEU A 8 16.58 -8.77 -18.31
CA LEU A 8 15.24 -9.06 -18.80
C LEU A 8 14.47 -9.93 -17.81
N ALA A 9 15.15 -10.90 -17.21
CA ALA A 9 14.51 -11.75 -16.23
C ALA A 9 14.04 -10.93 -15.04
N ALA A 10 14.87 -9.98 -14.60
CA ALA A 10 14.50 -9.14 -13.49
C ALA A 10 13.32 -8.25 -13.83
N LEU A 11 13.27 -7.76 -15.06
CA LEU A 11 12.15 -6.93 -15.49
C LEU A 11 10.86 -7.72 -15.63
N ALA A 12 10.99 -9.01 -15.96
CA ALA A 12 9.82 -9.86 -16.12
C ALA A 12 9.34 -10.43 -14.80
N ALA A 13 10.17 -10.38 -13.76
CA ALA A 13 9.81 -10.93 -12.48
C ALA A 13 8.82 -10.02 -11.78
N ASP A 14 7.96 -10.62 -10.98
CA ASP A 14 7.04 -9.85 -10.14
C ASP A 14 7.84 -9.08 -9.11
N PRO A 15 7.46 -7.83 -8.82
CA PRO A 15 8.03 -7.15 -7.68
C PRO A 15 7.64 -7.87 -6.40
N SER A 16 8.49 -7.80 -5.39
CA SER A 16 8.18 -8.46 -4.13
C SER A 16 7.07 -7.71 -3.41
N PRO A 17 6.29 -8.40 -2.57
CA PRO A 17 5.31 -7.70 -1.74
C PRO A 17 5.96 -6.65 -0.85
N ASP A 18 7.20 -6.88 -0.40
CA ASP A 18 7.90 -5.90 0.42
C ASP A 18 8.17 -4.62 -0.36
N LEU A 19 8.56 -4.74 -1.63
CA LEU A 19 8.76 -3.57 -2.46
C LEU A 19 7.46 -2.81 -2.65
N VAL A 20 6.37 -3.53 -2.87
CA VAL A 20 5.06 -2.89 -3.01
C VAL A 20 4.69 -2.13 -1.73
N ARG A 21 4.91 -2.75 -0.56
CA ARG A 21 4.64 -2.06 0.70
C ARG A 21 5.52 -0.82 0.85
N ASP A 22 6.80 -0.93 0.47
CA ASP A 22 7.69 0.23 0.53
C ASP A 22 7.18 1.37 -0.32
N LEU A 23 6.71 1.07 -1.52
CA LEU A 23 6.17 2.10 -2.40
C LEU A 23 4.93 2.73 -1.80
N LEU A 24 4.12 1.95 -1.10
CA LEU A 24 2.87 2.45 -0.54
C LEU A 24 3.08 3.37 0.66
N HIS A 25 4.30 3.46 1.20
CA HIS A 25 4.61 4.53 2.15
C HIS A 25 4.45 5.92 1.50
N GLY A 26 4.36 5.98 0.17
CA GLY A 26 4.10 7.22 -0.51
C GLY A 26 2.64 7.67 -0.50
N VAL A 27 1.74 6.82 0.00
CA VAL A 27 0.33 7.15 0.06
C VAL A 27 0.00 7.69 1.44
N ILE A 28 -0.33 8.97 1.51
CA ILE A 28 -0.51 9.68 2.77
C ILE A 28 -2.00 9.89 3.04
N ASP A 29 -2.43 9.55 4.25
CA ASP A 29 -3.79 9.86 4.70
C ASP A 29 -3.87 11.36 4.88
N PRO A 30 -4.76 12.04 4.14
CA PRO A 30 -4.80 13.51 4.20
C PRO A 30 -5.33 14.06 5.52
N GLU A 31 -6.02 13.27 6.30
CA GLU A 31 -6.54 13.73 7.58
C GLU A 31 -5.51 13.65 8.68
N LEU A 32 -4.67 12.62 8.65
CA LEU A 32 -3.68 12.40 9.70
C LEU A 32 -2.27 12.79 9.30
N GLY A 33 -2.02 12.93 7.98
CA GLY A 33 -0.69 13.33 7.51
C GLY A 33 0.37 12.25 7.64
N ILE A 34 -0.05 11.00 7.80
CA ILE A 34 0.85 9.87 7.95
C ILE A 34 0.49 8.82 6.89
N ASP A 35 1.49 8.09 6.41
CA ASP A 35 1.26 7.13 5.34
C ASP A 35 0.44 5.93 5.81
N ILE A 36 -0.20 5.27 4.84
CA ILE A 36 -1.15 4.20 5.14
C ILE A 36 -0.47 2.97 5.74
N VAL A 37 0.81 2.76 5.47
CA VAL A 37 1.51 1.60 6.03
C VAL A 37 1.72 1.81 7.53
N GLU A 38 2.23 2.99 7.92
CA GLU A 38 2.46 3.29 9.33
C GLU A 38 1.16 3.38 10.12
N LEU A 39 0.09 3.82 9.47
CA LEU A 39 -1.20 3.90 10.14
C LEU A 39 -1.88 2.55 10.32
N GLY A 40 -1.34 1.51 9.68
CA GLY A 40 -1.98 0.21 9.74
C GLY A 40 -3.22 0.10 8.87
N LEU A 41 -3.34 0.98 7.88
CA LEU A 41 -4.46 0.92 6.95
C LEU A 41 -4.26 -0.10 5.85
N LEU A 42 -3.00 -0.43 5.54
CA LEU A 42 -2.69 -1.43 4.52
C LEU A 42 -2.78 -2.81 5.17
N ARG A 43 -3.72 -3.61 4.70
CA ARG A 43 -3.98 -4.92 5.30
C ARG A 43 -3.36 -6.07 4.55
N GLU A 44 -3.28 -5.94 3.22
CA GLU A 44 -2.67 -7.00 2.44
C GLU A 44 -2.06 -6.42 1.19
N ALA A 45 -0.89 -6.93 0.83
CA ALA A 45 -0.23 -6.58 -0.43
C ALA A 45 0.39 -7.87 -0.95
N THR A 46 -0.13 -8.37 -2.05
CA THR A 46 0.40 -9.57 -2.71
C THR A 46 0.61 -9.29 -4.17
N VAL A 47 1.52 -10.05 -4.79
CA VAL A 47 1.80 -9.92 -6.22
C VAL A 47 1.84 -11.32 -6.80
N THR A 48 1.06 -11.53 -7.86
CA THR A 48 1.03 -12.81 -8.56
C THR A 48 0.86 -12.54 -10.06
N ASP A 49 1.78 -13.05 -10.87
CA ASP A 49 1.71 -12.93 -12.32
C ASP A 49 1.55 -11.48 -12.77
N GLY A 50 2.26 -10.58 -12.13
CA GLY A 50 2.22 -9.17 -12.49
C GLY A 50 0.98 -8.44 -12.00
N VAL A 51 0.16 -9.08 -11.18
CA VAL A 51 -1.04 -8.48 -10.61
C VAL A 51 -0.82 -8.22 -9.13
N ALA A 52 -0.85 -6.95 -8.75
CA ALA A 52 -0.77 -6.56 -7.34
C ALA A 52 -2.17 -6.52 -6.78
N ARG A 53 -2.38 -7.21 -5.67
CA ARG A 53 -3.66 -7.21 -4.99
C ARG A 53 -3.48 -6.52 -3.65
N ILE A 54 -4.17 -5.41 -3.49
CA ILE A 54 -4.00 -4.54 -2.32
C ILE A 54 -5.33 -4.47 -1.58
N ARG A 55 -5.29 -4.75 -0.27
CA ARG A 55 -6.47 -4.55 0.57
C ARG A 55 -6.11 -3.54 1.64
N PHE A 56 -6.97 -2.59 1.84
CA PHE A 56 -6.74 -1.53 2.81
C PHE A 56 -8.05 -1.19 3.52
N THR A 57 -7.93 -0.42 4.58
CA THR A 57 -9.10 0.11 5.27
C THR A 57 -8.90 1.60 5.49
N VAL A 58 -9.89 2.23 6.12
CA VAL A 58 -9.81 3.67 6.43
C VAL A 58 -10.10 3.86 7.91
N THR A 59 -9.68 5.00 8.44
CA THR A 59 -9.85 5.28 9.86
C THR A 59 -11.30 5.61 10.20
N THR A 60 -12.05 6.11 9.23
CA THR A 60 -13.48 6.36 9.39
C THR A 60 -14.19 5.89 8.13
N PRO A 61 -15.47 5.54 8.22
CA PRO A 61 -16.21 5.06 7.05
C PRO A 61 -16.65 6.17 6.09
N ALA A 62 -15.86 7.22 5.94
CA ALA A 62 -16.18 8.30 5.02
C ALA A 62 -15.82 7.90 3.59
N CYS A 63 -16.80 7.81 2.71
CA CYS A 63 -16.59 7.34 1.35
C CYS A 63 -15.57 8.14 0.55
N PRO A 64 -15.55 9.48 0.62
CA PRO A 64 -14.55 10.22 -0.15
C PRO A 64 -13.12 9.85 0.22
N LEU A 65 -12.86 9.49 1.48
CA LEU A 65 -11.53 9.13 1.90
C LEU A 65 -11.10 7.82 1.28
N SER A 66 -11.98 6.82 1.23
CA SER A 66 -11.60 5.54 0.65
C SER A 66 -11.31 5.67 -0.84
N SER A 67 -12.10 6.47 -1.56
CA SER A 67 -11.84 6.71 -2.98
C SER A 67 -10.50 7.41 -3.18
N TYR A 68 -10.21 8.39 -2.34
CA TYR A 68 -8.96 9.12 -2.45
C TYR A 68 -7.77 8.19 -2.26
N ILE A 69 -7.81 7.35 -1.23
CA ILE A 69 -6.71 6.44 -0.95
C ILE A 69 -6.58 5.40 -2.06
N GLU A 70 -7.70 4.90 -2.55
CA GLU A 70 -7.68 3.94 -3.66
C GLU A 70 -6.99 4.54 -4.88
N ASP A 71 -7.36 5.76 -5.24
CA ASP A 71 -6.74 6.43 -6.38
C ASP A 71 -5.25 6.65 -6.17
N GLU A 72 -4.85 7.00 -4.95
CA GLU A 72 -3.45 7.21 -4.64
C GLU A 72 -2.65 5.91 -4.71
N ILE A 73 -3.26 4.80 -4.29
CA ILE A 73 -2.60 3.51 -4.40
C ILE A 73 -2.37 3.16 -5.87
N HIS A 74 -3.40 3.35 -6.71
CA HIS A 74 -3.25 3.10 -8.14
C HIS A 74 -2.16 3.97 -8.75
N ALA A 75 -2.14 5.26 -8.41
CA ALA A 75 -1.13 6.17 -8.95
C ALA A 75 0.27 5.77 -8.49
N CYS A 76 0.39 5.39 -7.24
CA CYS A 76 1.66 5.02 -6.66
C CYS A 76 2.24 3.77 -7.34
N LEU A 77 1.41 2.78 -7.58
CA LEU A 77 1.87 1.51 -8.14
C LEU A 77 1.87 1.49 -9.66
N ALA A 78 1.31 2.51 -10.32
CA ALA A 78 1.29 2.54 -11.78
C ALA A 78 2.69 2.56 -12.38
N GLN A 79 3.67 3.01 -11.62
CA GLN A 79 5.03 3.12 -12.11
C GLN A 79 5.92 1.97 -11.65
N ALA A 80 5.37 1.02 -10.92
CA ALA A 80 6.16 -0.10 -10.42
C ALA A 80 6.48 -1.05 -11.57
N PRO A 81 7.78 -1.32 -11.82
CA PRO A 81 8.14 -2.22 -12.91
C PRO A 81 7.69 -3.64 -12.59
N GLY A 82 7.23 -4.33 -13.61
CA GLY A 82 6.78 -5.70 -13.46
C GLY A 82 5.31 -5.85 -13.14
N LEU A 83 4.61 -4.77 -12.82
CA LEU A 83 3.18 -4.84 -12.56
C LEU A 83 2.40 -4.58 -13.85
N ARG A 84 1.49 -5.47 -14.17
CA ARG A 84 0.59 -5.29 -15.31
C ARG A 84 -0.78 -4.80 -14.88
N HIS A 85 -1.14 -5.05 -13.63
CA HIS A 85 -2.47 -4.75 -13.15
C HIS A 85 -2.44 -4.55 -11.64
N VAL A 86 -3.29 -3.67 -11.15
CA VAL A 86 -3.39 -3.40 -9.72
C VAL A 86 -4.84 -3.48 -9.33
N LEU A 87 -5.15 -4.39 -8.39
CA LEU A 87 -6.50 -4.55 -7.85
C LEU A 87 -6.49 -4.01 -6.44
N VAL A 88 -7.37 -3.05 -6.17
CA VAL A 88 -7.42 -2.39 -4.88
C VAL A 88 -8.81 -2.56 -4.29
N GLU A 89 -8.85 -2.96 -3.03
CA GLU A 89 -10.10 -3.25 -2.36
C GLU A 89 -10.09 -2.63 -0.96
N CYS A 90 -11.16 -1.93 -0.62
CA CYS A 90 -11.30 -1.36 0.72
C CYS A 90 -12.15 -2.29 1.56
N GLU A 91 -11.63 -2.66 2.73
CA GLU A 91 -12.34 -3.52 3.67
C GLU A 91 -12.68 -2.73 4.92
N MET A 92 -13.94 -2.81 5.33
CA MET A 92 -14.35 -2.14 6.54
C MET A 92 -14.30 -3.07 7.76
N GLU A 93 -14.24 -4.37 7.54
CA GLU A 93 -14.21 -5.35 8.63
C GLU A 93 -12.89 -6.09 8.64
N PRO A 94 -12.24 -6.21 9.79
CA PRO A 94 -12.55 -5.56 11.05
C PRO A 94 -12.27 -4.05 10.97
N LEU A 95 -12.91 -3.29 11.82
CA LEU A 95 -12.69 -1.85 11.85
C LEU A 95 -11.26 -1.54 12.26
N TRP A 96 -10.73 -0.47 11.69
CA TRP A 96 -9.41 0.02 12.08
C TRP A 96 -9.45 0.53 13.53
N SER A 97 -8.36 0.32 14.25
CA SER A 97 -8.21 0.86 15.59
C SER A 97 -6.81 1.43 15.75
N PRO A 98 -6.61 2.31 16.73
CA PRO A 98 -5.28 2.90 16.97
C PRO A 98 -4.18 1.88 17.23
N GLU A 99 -4.53 0.71 17.74
CA GLU A 99 -3.53 -0.33 17.96
C GLU A 99 -2.96 -0.86 16.66
N ASP A 100 -3.62 -0.62 15.54
CA ASP A 100 -3.12 -1.05 14.23
C ASP A 100 -1.96 -0.19 13.75
N MET A 101 -1.77 0.99 14.35
CA MET A 101 -0.69 1.88 13.97
C MET A 101 0.65 1.37 14.45
N SER A 102 1.70 1.72 13.69
CA SER A 102 3.06 1.50 14.17
C SER A 102 3.32 2.36 15.40
N GLU A 103 4.35 1.99 16.15
CA GLU A 103 4.74 2.79 17.30
C GLU A 103 5.13 4.22 16.87
N ALA A 104 5.82 4.32 15.75
CA ALA A 104 6.23 5.62 15.25
C ALA A 104 5.03 6.50 14.92
N ALA A 105 4.00 5.91 14.32
CA ALA A 105 2.80 6.68 14.00
C ALA A 105 2.07 7.13 15.25
N ARG A 106 1.95 6.25 16.24
CA ARG A 106 1.29 6.61 17.49
C ARG A 106 2.03 7.73 18.20
N THR A 107 3.35 7.66 18.18
CA THR A 107 4.16 8.71 18.79
C THR A 107 3.97 10.04 18.06
N ALA A 108 3.99 10.00 16.72
CA ALA A 108 3.83 11.21 15.92
C ALA A 108 2.49 11.89 16.17
N LEU A 109 1.45 11.09 16.44
CA LEU A 109 0.12 11.62 16.69
C LEU A 109 -0.14 11.92 18.15
N GLY A 110 0.83 11.64 19.01
CA GLY A 110 0.68 11.88 20.44
C GLY A 110 -0.15 10.80 21.13
N TRP A 111 -0.36 9.67 20.51
CA TRP A 111 -1.15 8.59 21.07
C TRP A 111 -0.23 7.62 21.79
N LYS A 112 0.06 7.92 23.02
CA LYS A 112 0.92 7.06 23.84
C LYS A 112 0.08 6.21 24.76
N ASP A 113 0.56 5.03 25.03
CA ASP A 113 -0.07 4.14 26.00
C ASP A 113 0.18 4.60 27.42
#